data_e8d7c937bffd4e1323324b8a71baae78
#
_entry.id   e8d7c937bffd4e1323324b8a71baae78
#
_cell.length_a   1.000
_cell.length_b   1.000
_cell.length_c   1.000
_cell.angle_alpha   90.00
_cell.angle_beta   90.00
_cell.angle_gamma   90.00
#
_symmetry.space_group_name_H-M   'P 1'
#
loop_
_entity.id
_entity.type
_entity.pdbx_description
1 polymer ?
#
loop_
_entity_poly.entity_id
_entity_poly.type
_entity_poly.pdbx_seq_one_letter_code
_entity_poly.pdbx_strand_id
1 'polypeptide(L)'
;MLHKVKVTVLDKKLYPELQAQYCVDPHSGACPCYNVGDEYIFERYGSADDFWHMGINTLTHCTGDAKLTAGGSKLPHCSEAWDAISRYIYTGLQGGSIMHGWMNDDRIMITCCSDGTRPVIFKIERQDYFAVWFKGIGSDADREQIRQLLCAVEGVTS
;
A
#
# COMPACT_ATOMS: atom_id res chain seq x y z
N MET A 1 8.85 16.36 7.38
CA MET A 1 7.73 15.40 7.36
C MET A 1 8.03 14.36 6.29
N LEU A 2 7.87 13.11 6.60
CA LEU A 2 8.03 11.98 5.68
C LEU A 2 6.65 11.44 5.33
N HIS A 3 6.56 10.77 4.19
CA HIS A 3 5.30 10.26 3.67
C HIS A 3 5.45 8.79 3.30
N LYS A 4 4.47 7.99 3.66
CA LYS A 4 4.24 6.66 3.14
C LYS A 4 2.82 6.55 2.63
N VAL A 5 2.56 5.59 1.78
CA VAL A 5 1.24 5.39 1.21
C VAL A 5 0.78 3.97 1.53
N LYS A 6 -0.39 3.88 2.12
CA LYS A 6 -1.08 2.61 2.34
C LYS A 6 -2.13 2.40 1.26
N VAL A 7 -2.07 1.24 0.62
CA VAL A 7 -3.11 0.76 -0.29
C VAL A 7 -3.84 -0.36 0.38
N THR A 8 -5.16 -0.22 0.49
CA THR A 8 -6.04 -1.24 1.08
C THR A 8 -7.03 -1.73 0.03
N VAL A 9 -7.20 -3.03 -0.10
CA VAL A 9 -8.25 -3.64 -0.92
C VAL A 9 -9.57 -3.55 -0.16
N LEU A 10 -10.48 -2.71 -0.64
CA LEU A 10 -11.77 -2.48 0.01
C LEU A 10 -12.82 -3.50 -0.40
N ASP A 11 -12.85 -3.85 -1.69
CA ASP A 11 -13.92 -4.69 -2.23
C ASP A 11 -13.49 -5.32 -3.56
N LYS A 12 -14.20 -6.36 -3.96
CA LYS A 12 -14.07 -7.04 -5.26
C LYS A 12 -15.46 -7.20 -5.85
N LYS A 13 -15.62 -6.80 -7.09
CA LYS A 13 -16.87 -6.97 -7.82
C LYS A 13 -16.71 -8.05 -8.88
N LEU A 14 -17.83 -8.56 -9.34
CA LEU A 14 -17.93 -9.52 -10.43
C LEU A 14 -19.18 -9.19 -11.23
N TYR A 15 -19.02 -9.13 -12.54
CA TYR A 15 -20.09 -8.93 -13.50
C TYR A 15 -20.18 -10.17 -14.42
N PRO A 16 -20.87 -11.26 -13.97
CA PRO A 16 -20.91 -12.54 -14.69
C PRO A 16 -21.50 -12.38 -16.10
N GLU A 17 -22.45 -11.49 -16.25
CA GLU A 17 -23.09 -11.19 -17.55
C GLU A 17 -22.10 -10.59 -18.55
N LEU A 18 -21.15 -9.76 -18.08
CA LEU A 18 -20.10 -9.21 -18.95
C LEU A 18 -19.08 -10.31 -19.31
N GLN A 19 -18.74 -11.16 -18.35
CA GLN A 19 -17.85 -12.29 -18.63
C GLN A 19 -18.48 -13.26 -19.62
N ALA A 20 -19.74 -13.60 -19.45
CA ALA A 20 -20.46 -14.49 -20.35
C ALA A 20 -20.54 -13.96 -21.79
N GLN A 21 -20.62 -12.63 -21.93
CA GLN A 21 -20.78 -12.01 -23.25
C GLN A 21 -19.44 -11.74 -23.96
N TYR A 22 -18.39 -11.38 -23.21
CA TYR A 22 -17.17 -10.81 -23.82
C TYR A 22 -15.88 -11.56 -23.50
N CYS A 23 -15.84 -12.43 -22.48
CA CYS A 23 -14.63 -13.14 -22.14
C CYS A 23 -14.49 -14.48 -22.89
N VAL A 24 -13.26 -14.86 -23.21
CA VAL A 24 -12.96 -16.20 -23.76
C VAL A 24 -13.37 -17.30 -22.78
N ASP A 25 -13.11 -17.08 -21.48
CA ASP A 25 -13.63 -17.90 -20.40
C ASP A 25 -14.79 -17.18 -19.70
N PRO A 26 -16.04 -17.53 -20.01
CA PRO A 26 -17.21 -16.89 -19.44
C PRO A 26 -17.41 -17.18 -17.94
N HIS A 27 -16.62 -18.09 -17.38
CA HIS A 27 -16.68 -18.50 -15.97
C HIS A 27 -15.40 -18.21 -15.20
N SER A 28 -14.58 -17.26 -15.66
CA SER A 28 -13.30 -16.93 -15.04
C SER A 28 -13.41 -16.38 -13.61
N GLY A 29 -14.61 -15.94 -13.20
CA GLY A 29 -14.91 -15.59 -11.81
C GLY A 29 -14.28 -14.29 -11.34
N ALA A 30 -14.24 -14.08 -10.01
CA ALA A 30 -13.68 -12.90 -9.37
C ALA A 30 -12.15 -12.85 -9.51
N CYS A 31 -11.57 -11.66 -9.36
CA CYS A 31 -10.12 -11.46 -9.44
C CYS A 31 -9.38 -12.39 -8.44
N PRO A 32 -8.42 -13.20 -8.91
CA PRO A 32 -7.65 -14.10 -8.04
C PRO A 32 -6.45 -13.44 -7.36
N CYS A 33 -6.07 -12.20 -7.77
CA CYS A 33 -4.82 -11.57 -7.35
C CYS A 33 -4.86 -10.95 -5.96
N TYR A 34 -6.04 -10.54 -5.50
CA TYR A 34 -6.20 -9.77 -4.27
C TYR A 34 -7.31 -10.33 -3.40
N ASN A 35 -7.18 -10.13 -2.08
CA ASN A 35 -8.24 -10.40 -1.11
C ASN A 35 -8.73 -9.11 -0.47
N VAL A 36 -10.01 -9.05 -0.13
CA VAL A 36 -10.56 -7.91 0.61
C VAL A 36 -9.87 -7.83 1.97
N GLY A 37 -9.41 -6.65 2.33
CA GLY A 37 -8.63 -6.40 3.55
C GLY A 37 -7.11 -6.49 3.36
N ASP A 38 -6.60 -6.91 2.21
CA ASP A 38 -5.15 -6.85 1.94
C ASP A 38 -4.67 -5.40 2.03
N GLU A 39 -3.53 -5.21 2.71
CA GLU A 39 -2.89 -3.89 2.87
C GLU A 39 -1.44 -3.93 2.38
N TYR A 40 -1.06 -2.87 1.67
CA TYR A 40 0.29 -2.69 1.12
C TYR A 40 0.82 -1.32 1.49
N ILE A 41 2.06 -1.27 2.01
CA ILE A 41 2.72 -0.02 2.37
C ILE A 41 3.81 0.29 1.34
N PHE A 42 3.78 1.52 0.84
CA PHE A 42 4.78 2.05 -0.07
C PHE A 42 5.57 3.14 0.64
N GLU A 43 6.89 3.05 0.60
CA GLU A 43 7.81 4.02 1.20
C GLU A 43 8.86 4.44 0.18
N ARG A 44 9.26 5.71 0.24
CA ARG A 44 10.24 6.26 -0.70
C ARG A 44 11.68 5.96 -0.30
N TYR A 45 11.93 5.78 0.99
CA TYR A 45 13.26 5.63 1.56
C TYR A 45 13.36 4.36 2.40
N GLY A 46 13.37 3.22 1.76
CA GLY A 46 13.64 1.95 2.41
C GLY A 46 15.10 1.50 2.22
N SER A 47 15.34 0.19 2.13
CA SER A 47 16.68 -0.31 1.87
C SER A 47 17.16 0.01 0.44
N ALA A 48 18.46 0.21 0.28
CA ALA A 48 19.05 0.56 -1.02
C ALA A 48 18.79 -0.50 -2.11
N ASP A 49 18.61 -1.75 -1.71
CA ASP A 49 18.39 -2.87 -2.64
C ASP A 49 17.00 -2.81 -3.30
N ASP A 50 16.02 -2.29 -2.58
CA ASP A 50 14.67 -2.15 -3.12
C ASP A 50 14.54 -0.93 -4.05
N PHE A 51 15.40 0.05 -3.90
CA PHE A 51 15.42 1.25 -4.72
C PHE A 51 15.65 0.97 -6.21
N TRP A 52 16.49 -0.04 -6.52
CA TRP A 52 16.86 -0.37 -7.87
C TRP A 52 15.78 -1.08 -8.68
N HIS A 53 14.82 -1.68 -8.03
CA HIS A 53 13.82 -2.46 -8.77
C HIS A 53 12.67 -1.63 -9.35
N MET A 54 12.36 -0.45 -8.78
CA MET A 54 11.16 0.29 -9.19
C MET A 54 11.32 1.82 -9.15
N GLY A 55 12.45 2.39 -8.75
CA GLY A 55 12.56 3.82 -8.47
C GLY A 55 11.70 4.28 -7.29
N ILE A 56 10.95 3.37 -6.70
CA ILE A 56 10.19 3.48 -5.46
C ILE A 56 10.49 2.25 -4.67
N ASN A 57 10.83 2.47 -3.43
CA ASN A 57 10.94 1.38 -2.49
C ASN A 57 9.56 0.85 -2.14
N THR A 58 9.21 -0.24 -2.75
CA THR A 58 8.03 -0.99 -2.38
C THR A 58 8.41 -2.00 -1.31
N LEU A 59 8.59 -1.53 -0.08
CA LEU A 59 8.51 -2.41 1.07
C LEU A 59 7.03 -2.67 1.33
N THR A 60 6.60 -3.78 0.85
CA THR A 60 5.27 -4.27 1.14
C THR A 60 5.32 -5.08 2.40
N HIS A 61 4.87 -4.52 3.48
CA HIS A 61 4.37 -5.29 4.59
C HIS A 61 2.93 -5.68 4.25
N CYS A 62 2.70 -6.92 3.86
CA CYS A 62 1.35 -7.44 3.75
C CYS A 62 0.84 -7.76 5.15
N THR A 63 -0.24 -7.13 5.54
CA THR A 63 -1.08 -7.58 6.64
C THR A 63 -2.19 -8.43 6.02
N GLY A 64 -2.27 -9.68 6.37
CA GLY A 64 -3.22 -10.64 5.80
C GLY A 64 -2.55 -11.94 5.32
N ASP A 65 -3.30 -12.80 4.65
CA ASP A 65 -2.83 -14.10 4.15
C ASP A 65 -1.86 -14.00 2.94
N ALA A 66 -1.54 -12.83 2.49
CA ALA A 66 -0.53 -12.63 1.47
C ALA A 66 0.83 -13.02 2.05
N LYS A 67 1.25 -14.25 1.80
CA LYS A 67 2.52 -14.78 2.26
C LYS A 67 3.67 -13.97 1.70
N LEU A 68 4.43 -13.37 2.61
CA LEU A 68 5.77 -12.90 2.32
C LEU A 68 6.58 -14.06 1.74
N THR A 69 6.88 -14.02 0.47
CA THR A 69 7.87 -14.92 -0.11
C THR A 69 9.27 -14.43 0.25
N ALA A 70 10.19 -15.36 0.46
CA ALA A 70 11.59 -15.04 0.68
C ALA A 70 12.11 -14.18 -0.48
N GLY A 71 12.29 -12.89 -0.25
CA GLY A 71 12.62 -11.92 -1.30
C GLY A 71 11.77 -10.65 -1.24
N GLY A 72 11.00 -10.48 -0.17
CA GLY A 72 10.15 -9.31 0.05
C GLY A 72 8.75 -9.54 -0.47
N SER A 73 7.82 -9.02 0.25
CA SER A 73 6.42 -9.02 -0.13
C SER A 73 6.25 -8.15 -1.35
N LYS A 74 5.77 -8.73 -2.39
CA LYS A 74 5.44 -8.02 -3.60
C LYS A 74 3.93 -7.87 -3.64
N LEU A 75 3.47 -6.66 -3.83
CA LEU A 75 2.15 -6.44 -4.43
C LEU A 75 2.06 -7.43 -5.59
N PRO A 76 1.04 -8.31 -5.64
CA PRO A 76 0.87 -9.18 -6.79
C PRO A 76 0.94 -8.33 -8.04
N HIS A 77 1.85 -8.67 -8.95
CA HIS A 77 2.02 -7.86 -10.15
C HIS A 77 0.79 -8.06 -11.04
N CYS A 78 -0.07 -7.08 -11.01
CA CYS A 78 -1.21 -6.96 -11.90
C CYS A 78 -1.12 -5.60 -12.58
N SER A 79 -0.87 -5.59 -13.89
CA SER A 79 -0.76 -4.36 -14.68
C SER A 79 -2.03 -3.52 -14.61
N GLU A 80 -3.19 -4.15 -14.63
CA GLU A 80 -4.49 -3.49 -14.54
C GLU A 80 -4.69 -2.74 -13.21
N ALA A 81 -4.19 -3.32 -12.12
CA ALA A 81 -4.21 -2.65 -10.81
C ALA A 81 -3.15 -1.55 -10.75
N TRP A 82 -1.91 -1.86 -11.16
CA TRP A 82 -0.80 -0.92 -11.09
C TRP A 82 -1.04 0.35 -11.88
N ASP A 83 -1.55 0.24 -13.08
CA ASP A 83 -1.88 1.39 -13.92
C ASP A 83 -2.91 2.33 -13.24
N ALA A 84 -3.88 1.76 -12.55
CA ALA A 84 -4.90 2.52 -11.86
C ALA A 84 -4.40 3.21 -10.57
N ILE A 85 -3.52 2.55 -9.77
CA ILE A 85 -3.15 3.03 -8.43
C ILE A 85 -1.83 3.79 -8.38
N SER A 86 -0.89 3.52 -9.29
CA SER A 86 0.50 4.03 -9.21
C SER A 86 0.58 5.55 -9.15
N ARG A 87 -0.21 6.26 -9.96
CA ARG A 87 -0.24 7.73 -9.98
C ARG A 87 -0.59 8.34 -8.62
N TYR A 88 -1.52 7.73 -7.90
CA TYR A 88 -1.94 8.18 -6.58
C TYR A 88 -0.90 7.85 -5.51
N ILE A 89 -0.25 6.69 -5.63
CA ILE A 89 0.87 6.31 -4.76
C ILE A 89 2.01 7.33 -4.92
N TYR A 90 2.41 7.66 -6.15
CA TYR A 90 3.47 8.63 -6.40
C TYR A 90 3.13 10.02 -5.83
N THR A 91 1.90 10.48 -6.04
CA THR A 91 1.44 11.76 -5.49
C THR A 91 1.51 11.77 -3.98
N GLY A 92 1.02 10.72 -3.32
CA GLY A 92 1.06 10.60 -1.87
C GLY A 92 2.48 10.56 -1.31
N LEU A 93 3.40 9.82 -1.94
CA LEU A 93 4.81 9.75 -1.54
C LEU A 93 5.54 11.10 -1.66
N GLN A 94 5.07 12.00 -2.52
CA GLN A 94 5.59 13.36 -2.63
C GLN A 94 4.95 14.35 -1.63
N GLY A 95 4.00 13.90 -0.81
CA GLY A 95 3.30 14.74 0.16
C GLY A 95 2.20 15.62 -0.46
N GLY A 96 1.86 15.38 -1.72
CA GLY A 96 0.79 16.10 -2.42
C GLY A 96 -0.60 15.68 -1.94
N SER A 97 -1.59 16.53 -2.23
CA SER A 97 -3.00 16.14 -2.18
C SER A 97 -3.28 15.09 -3.24
N ILE A 98 -3.82 13.93 -2.85
CA ILE A 98 -4.02 12.83 -3.81
C ILE A 98 -5.15 13.16 -4.77
N MET A 99 -6.27 13.70 -4.23
CA MET A 99 -7.39 14.14 -5.06
C MET A 99 -8.15 15.28 -4.36
N HIS A 100 -7.63 16.49 -4.51
CA HIS A 100 -8.19 17.67 -3.87
C HIS A 100 -9.62 17.95 -4.34
N GLY A 101 -10.52 18.19 -3.39
CA GLY A 101 -11.89 18.58 -3.66
C GLY A 101 -12.81 17.46 -4.17
N TRP A 102 -12.31 16.23 -4.28
CA TRP A 102 -13.10 15.05 -4.66
C TRP A 102 -13.44 14.17 -3.46
N MET A 103 -12.43 13.84 -2.66
CA MET A 103 -12.60 13.07 -1.42
C MET A 103 -12.79 14.03 -0.25
N ASN A 104 -13.36 13.54 0.85
CA ASN A 104 -13.50 14.30 2.10
C ASN A 104 -12.18 14.46 2.86
N ASP A 105 -11.13 13.77 2.46
CA ASP A 105 -9.75 13.89 2.94
C ASP A 105 -8.81 13.90 1.74
N ASP A 106 -8.03 14.96 1.59
CA ASP A 106 -7.08 15.14 0.50
C ASP A 106 -5.95 14.09 0.47
N ARG A 107 -5.79 13.32 1.54
CA ARG A 107 -4.84 12.23 1.63
C ARG A 107 -5.36 10.90 1.09
N ILE A 108 -6.62 10.84 0.67
CA ILE A 108 -7.29 9.59 0.28
C ILE A 108 -7.73 9.65 -1.18
N MET A 109 -7.65 8.49 -1.84
CA MET A 109 -8.35 8.22 -3.10
C MET A 109 -8.96 6.83 -3.07
N ILE A 110 -10.17 6.72 -3.59
CA ILE A 110 -10.83 5.46 -3.90
C ILE A 110 -10.80 5.28 -5.42
N THR A 111 -10.22 4.18 -5.87
CA THR A 111 -10.14 3.84 -7.30
C THR A 111 -10.35 2.35 -7.52
N CYS A 112 -10.44 1.92 -8.75
CA CYS A 112 -10.52 0.50 -9.11
C CYS A 112 -9.48 0.17 -10.19
N CYS A 113 -9.14 -1.11 -10.32
CA CYS A 113 -8.34 -1.57 -11.45
C CYS A 113 -9.12 -1.44 -12.78
N SER A 114 -8.40 -1.58 -13.89
CA SER A 114 -8.98 -1.41 -15.23
C SER A 114 -9.77 -2.61 -15.74
N ASP A 115 -9.80 -3.74 -15.01
CA ASP A 115 -10.63 -4.90 -15.39
C ASP A 115 -12.12 -4.59 -15.16
N GLY A 116 -12.84 -4.28 -16.23
CA GLY A 116 -14.25 -3.94 -16.18
C GLY A 116 -15.18 -5.10 -15.86
N THR A 117 -14.70 -6.36 -15.91
CA THR A 117 -15.55 -7.55 -15.66
C THR A 117 -15.48 -8.06 -14.23
N ARG A 118 -14.37 -7.75 -13.53
CA ARG A 118 -14.11 -8.17 -12.15
C ARG A 118 -13.25 -7.16 -11.39
N PRO A 119 -13.68 -5.89 -11.31
CA PRO A 119 -12.87 -4.83 -10.74
C PRO A 119 -12.60 -5.04 -9.25
N VAL A 120 -11.38 -4.67 -8.84
CA VAL A 120 -10.94 -4.59 -7.45
C VAL A 120 -10.93 -3.14 -7.05
N ILE A 121 -11.53 -2.83 -5.90
CA ILE A 121 -11.64 -1.47 -5.36
C ILE A 121 -10.53 -1.25 -4.34
N PHE A 122 -9.76 -0.18 -4.51
CA PHE A 122 -8.64 0.18 -3.66
C PHE A 122 -8.89 1.52 -2.96
N LYS A 123 -8.49 1.60 -1.69
CA LYS A 123 -8.24 2.85 -1.00
C LYS A 123 -6.74 3.13 -1.02
N ILE A 124 -6.34 4.28 -1.49
CA ILE A 124 -4.99 4.79 -1.42
C ILE A 124 -4.98 5.91 -0.39
N GLU A 125 -4.11 5.81 0.62
CA GLU A 125 -4.06 6.72 1.75
C GLU A 125 -2.63 7.16 2.05
N ARG A 126 -2.36 8.46 1.93
CA ARG A 126 -1.11 9.04 2.40
C ARG A 126 -1.09 9.08 3.92
N GLN A 127 -0.04 8.55 4.50
CA GLN A 127 0.25 8.62 5.92
C GLN A 127 1.47 9.52 6.14
N ASP A 128 1.30 10.54 6.96
CA ASP A 128 2.34 11.50 7.27
C ASP A 128 2.97 11.16 8.61
N TYR A 129 4.29 11.15 8.69
CA TYR A 129 4.99 10.83 9.92
C TYR A 129 6.28 11.62 10.08
N PHE A 130 6.80 11.64 11.29
CA PHE A 130 8.10 12.19 11.62
C PHE A 130 9.01 11.07 12.09
N ALA A 131 10.22 10.99 11.56
CA ALA A 131 11.25 10.12 12.09
C ALA A 131 12.12 10.92 13.07
N VAL A 132 12.30 10.37 14.26
CA VAL A 132 13.19 10.94 15.27
C VAL A 132 14.36 9.99 15.46
N TRP A 133 15.56 10.51 15.32
CA TRP A 133 16.78 9.74 15.44
C TRP A 133 17.50 10.07 16.74
N PHE A 134 17.74 9.07 17.56
CA PHE A 134 18.54 9.18 18.76
C PHE A 134 19.96 8.73 18.48
N LYS A 135 20.94 9.56 18.84
CA LYS A 135 22.37 9.25 18.72
C LYS A 135 23.01 9.21 20.10
N GLY A 136 24.11 8.45 20.25
CA GLY A 136 24.88 8.42 21.47
C GLY A 136 24.27 7.55 22.59
N ILE A 137 23.39 6.61 22.23
CA ILE A 137 22.86 5.64 23.21
C ILE A 137 23.99 4.66 23.53
N GLY A 138 24.39 4.64 24.82
CA GLY A 138 25.59 3.91 25.26
C GLY A 138 25.40 2.41 25.43
N SER A 139 24.18 1.94 25.65
CA SER A 139 23.90 0.53 25.86
C SER A 139 22.60 0.06 25.21
N ASP A 140 22.48 -1.25 24.98
CA ASP A 140 21.25 -1.84 24.46
C ASP A 140 20.11 -1.76 25.49
N ALA A 141 20.42 -1.75 26.78
CA ALA A 141 19.42 -1.55 27.83
C ALA A 141 18.80 -0.15 27.78
N ASP A 142 19.62 0.89 27.57
CA ASP A 142 19.12 2.26 27.41
C ASP A 142 18.27 2.39 26.15
N ARG A 143 18.68 1.72 25.06
CA ARG A 143 17.94 1.69 23.80
C ARG A 143 16.55 1.10 23.99
N GLU A 144 16.47 -0.04 24.67
CA GLU A 144 15.20 -0.71 24.95
C GLU A 144 14.31 0.11 25.88
N GLN A 145 14.87 0.76 26.89
CA GLN A 145 14.13 1.65 27.77
C GLN A 145 13.55 2.86 27.02
N ILE A 146 14.35 3.48 26.16
CA ILE A 146 13.90 4.60 25.30
C ILE A 146 12.78 4.12 24.38
N ARG A 147 12.93 2.95 23.77
CA ARG A 147 11.91 2.37 22.89
C ARG A 147 10.59 2.17 23.62
N GLN A 148 10.63 1.60 24.84
CA GLN A 148 9.43 1.37 25.65
C GLN A 148 8.73 2.69 26.03
N LEU A 149 9.49 3.70 26.41
CA LEU A 149 8.95 5.02 26.74
C LEU A 149 8.29 5.69 25.55
N LEU A 150 8.91 5.59 24.38
CA LEU A 150 8.37 6.17 23.15
C LEU A 150 7.12 5.44 22.66
N CYS A 151 7.12 4.11 22.69
CA CYS A 151 5.95 3.32 22.28
C CYS A 151 4.74 3.46 23.21
N ALA A 152 4.95 4.00 24.43
CA ALA A 152 3.86 4.34 25.34
C ALA A 152 3.14 5.65 24.96
N VAL A 153 3.71 6.42 24.03
CA VAL A 153 3.09 7.66 23.51
C VAL A 153 2.17 7.31 22.36
N GLU A 154 0.94 7.78 22.41
CA GLU A 154 -0.06 7.55 21.35
C GLU A 154 0.45 8.06 19.99
N GLY A 155 0.33 7.23 18.96
CA GLY A 155 0.75 7.56 17.60
C GLY A 155 2.24 7.31 17.31
N VAL A 156 3.03 6.87 18.29
CA VAL A 156 4.43 6.47 18.06
C VAL A 156 4.50 4.99 17.70
N THR A 157 5.15 4.70 16.58
CA THR A 157 5.45 3.32 16.13
C THR A 157 6.97 3.14 16.05
N SER A 158 7.45 1.99 16.45
CA SER A 158 8.88 1.62 16.39
C SER A 158 9.23 0.93 15.08
#